data_d1dbc9f32b9a7f7d37bac2858d07e163
#
_entry.id   d1dbc9f32b9a7f7d37bac2858d07e163
#
_cell.length_a   1.000
_cell.length_b   1.000
_cell.length_c   1.000
_cell.angle_alpha   90.00
_cell.angle_beta   90.00
_cell.angle_gamma   90.00
#
_symmetry.space_group_name_H-M   'P 1'
#
loop_
_entity.id
_entity.type
_entity.pdbx_description
1 polymer ?
#
loop_
_entity_poly.entity_id
_entity_poly.type
_entity_poly.pdbx_seq_one_letter_code
_entity_poly.pdbx_strand_id
1 'polypeptide(L)'
;MNRGDLREPIFKDDLDRRRLVETLGEACAKTSWQVHAHCLMENHFHLVIETPLANLVAGMKWFLGTYTSRFNRRQKLFGHLFSGRYKALIVDGRGNGYLRTVCDYVHLNPVRANLLTDEQPLRSYSWSSFGRYLHAPTKRPAWVRVDRLLGEMGIPQDSVAGRRQFERGDGRTASARRAGAMEKRGTGLVHR
;
A
#
# COMPACT_ATOMS: atom_id res chain seq x y z
N MET A 1 -0.54 9.30 0.23
CA MET A 1 0.92 9.09 0.08
C MET A 1 1.68 10.11 0.93
N ASN A 2 2.71 9.69 1.62
CA ASN A 2 3.69 10.59 2.24
C ASN A 2 5.12 10.12 1.95
N ARG A 3 6.07 11.06 1.90
CA ARG A 3 7.45 10.80 1.50
C ARG A 3 8.42 11.38 2.52
N GLY A 4 9.58 10.73 2.67
CA GLY A 4 10.68 11.19 3.49
C GLY A 4 11.20 12.56 3.07
N ASP A 5 11.68 13.32 4.03
CA ASP A 5 12.30 14.61 3.77
C ASP A 5 13.54 14.43 2.88
N LEU A 6 13.78 15.37 1.97
CA LEU A 6 14.84 15.27 0.95
C LEU A 6 14.89 13.93 0.18
N ARG A 7 13.78 13.17 0.14
CA ARG A 7 13.67 11.81 -0.38
C ARG A 7 14.49 10.75 0.39
N GLU A 8 14.92 11.08 1.60
CA GLU A 8 15.63 10.15 2.47
C GLU A 8 14.77 8.92 2.81
N PRO A 9 15.39 7.76 3.07
CA PRO A 9 14.68 6.57 3.53
C PRO A 9 13.92 6.83 4.84
N ILE A 10 12.66 6.42 4.86
CA ILE A 10 11.83 6.50 6.07
C ILE A 10 11.85 5.18 6.89
N PHE A 11 12.62 4.23 6.43
CA PHE A 11 12.91 2.95 7.08
C PHE A 11 14.39 2.66 6.95
N LYS A 12 15.07 2.33 8.03
CA LYS A 12 16.45 1.84 7.99
C LYS A 12 16.50 0.31 7.89
N ASP A 13 15.47 -0.36 8.38
CA ASP A 13 15.33 -1.83 8.35
C ASP A 13 13.86 -2.27 8.45
N ASP A 14 13.66 -3.58 8.51
CA ASP A 14 12.34 -4.19 8.60
C ASP A 14 11.64 -3.94 9.94
N LEU A 15 12.37 -3.63 11.00
CA LEU A 15 11.76 -3.26 12.27
C LEU A 15 11.07 -1.89 12.17
N ASP A 16 11.65 -0.94 11.44
CA ASP A 16 11.01 0.34 11.20
C ASP A 16 9.73 0.17 10.37
N ARG A 17 9.75 -0.70 9.34
CA ARG A 17 8.56 -1.02 8.56
C ARG A 17 7.47 -1.65 9.41
N ARG A 18 7.81 -2.62 10.26
CA ARG A 18 6.86 -3.22 11.22
C ARG A 18 6.26 -2.16 12.14
N ARG A 19 7.07 -1.27 12.69
CA ARG A 19 6.60 -0.18 13.57
C ARG A 19 5.65 0.78 12.88
N LEU A 20 5.87 1.07 11.59
CA LEU A 20 4.92 1.89 10.84
C LEU A 20 3.58 1.18 10.69
N VAL A 21 3.57 -0.13 10.35
CA VAL A 21 2.34 -0.93 10.24
C VAL A 21 1.62 -1.05 11.59
N GLU A 22 2.34 -1.24 12.68
CA GLU A 22 1.79 -1.24 14.05
C GLU A 22 1.16 0.13 14.38
N THR A 23 1.87 1.22 14.11
CA THR A 23 1.37 2.58 14.32
C THR A 23 0.14 2.88 13.45
N LEU A 24 0.08 2.33 12.22
CA LEU A 24 -1.12 2.40 11.37
C LEU A 24 -2.30 1.67 12.02
N GLY A 25 -2.08 0.48 12.55
CA GLY A 25 -3.11 -0.26 13.28
C GLY A 25 -3.65 0.50 14.50
N GLU A 26 -2.75 1.14 15.28
CA GLU A 26 -3.15 2.00 16.39
C GLU A 26 -3.94 3.23 15.93
N ALA A 27 -3.53 3.85 14.80
CA ALA A 27 -4.28 4.94 14.21
C ALA A 27 -5.69 4.50 13.79
N CYS A 28 -5.81 3.35 13.14
CA CYS A 28 -7.10 2.78 12.74
C CYS A 28 -8.00 2.52 13.95
N ALA A 29 -7.47 1.98 15.04
CA ALA A 29 -8.22 1.77 16.28
C ALA A 29 -8.73 3.10 16.90
N LYS A 30 -7.94 4.18 16.80
CA LYS A 30 -8.32 5.51 17.33
C LYS A 30 -9.32 6.27 16.44
N THR A 31 -9.32 6.00 15.14
CA THR A 31 -10.02 6.82 14.14
C THR A 31 -11.14 6.08 13.44
N SER A 32 -11.29 4.78 13.70
CA SER A 32 -12.17 3.87 12.96
C SER A 32 -11.84 3.74 11.47
N TRP A 33 -10.61 4.06 11.08
CA TRP A 33 -10.19 3.92 9.69
C TRP A 33 -10.17 2.45 9.26
N GLN A 34 -10.53 2.24 8.00
CA GLN A 34 -10.46 0.95 7.31
C GLN A 34 -9.46 1.06 6.16
N VAL A 35 -8.50 0.16 6.09
CA VAL A 35 -7.45 0.19 5.06
C VAL A 35 -7.78 -0.82 3.96
N HIS A 36 -7.99 -0.33 2.75
CA HIS A 36 -8.19 -1.16 1.56
C HIS A 36 -6.87 -1.60 0.93
N ALA A 37 -5.88 -0.70 0.86
CA ALA A 37 -4.56 -1.05 0.36
C ALA A 37 -3.46 -0.23 1.03
N HIS A 38 -2.29 -0.84 1.19
CA HIS A 38 -1.06 -0.13 1.52
C HIS A 38 0.14 -0.76 0.83
N CYS A 39 1.16 0.06 0.61
CA CYS A 39 2.46 -0.38 0.16
C CYS A 39 3.53 0.55 0.73
N LEU A 40 4.52 -0.04 1.40
CA LEU A 40 5.67 0.67 1.95
C LEU A 40 6.82 0.54 0.96
N MET A 41 7.29 1.66 0.47
CA MET A 41 8.47 1.78 -0.38
C MET A 41 9.64 2.29 0.46
N GLU A 42 10.83 2.34 -0.08
CA GLU A 42 12.01 2.74 0.68
C GLU A 42 11.87 4.11 1.39
N ASN A 43 11.43 5.12 0.65
CA ASN A 43 11.37 6.50 1.13
C ASN A 43 9.96 7.11 1.13
N HIS A 44 8.93 6.31 0.91
CA HIS A 44 7.54 6.75 0.95
C HIS A 44 6.60 5.58 1.17
N PHE A 45 5.34 5.88 1.41
CA PHE A 45 4.30 4.86 1.48
C PHE A 45 3.01 5.33 0.80
N HIS A 46 2.22 4.37 0.37
CA HIS A 46 0.88 4.56 -0.15
C HIS A 46 -0.15 3.92 0.78
N LEU A 47 -1.28 4.61 0.98
CA LEU A 47 -2.44 4.09 1.70
C LEU A 47 -3.70 4.38 0.88
N VAL A 48 -4.62 3.43 0.84
CA VAL A 48 -6.01 3.60 0.43
C VAL A 48 -6.84 3.32 1.67
N ILE A 49 -7.46 4.37 2.22
CA ILE A 49 -8.18 4.30 3.48
C ILE A 49 -9.61 4.85 3.32
N GLU A 50 -10.53 4.23 4.01
CA GLU A 50 -11.86 4.75 4.25
C GLU A 50 -11.87 5.41 5.63
N THR A 51 -12.43 6.61 5.71
CA THR A 51 -12.54 7.38 6.95
C THR A 51 -14.02 7.59 7.27
N PRO A 52 -14.65 6.68 8.02
CA PRO A 52 -16.08 6.78 8.34
C PRO A 52 -16.45 8.06 9.07
N LEU A 53 -15.49 8.63 9.77
CA LEU A 53 -15.61 9.92 10.47
C LEU A 53 -14.75 10.98 9.77
N ALA A 54 -15.12 12.26 9.90
CA ALA A 54 -14.38 13.40 9.33
C ALA A 54 -13.10 13.71 10.13
N ASN A 55 -12.22 12.72 10.28
CA ASN A 55 -11.04 12.78 11.15
C ASN A 55 -9.70 12.54 10.44
N LEU A 56 -9.66 12.61 9.10
CA LEU A 56 -8.45 12.34 8.32
C LEU A 56 -7.25 13.18 8.76
N VAL A 57 -7.44 14.49 8.95
CA VAL A 57 -6.35 15.41 9.29
C VAL A 57 -5.78 15.08 10.67
N ALA A 58 -6.66 14.90 11.67
CA ALA A 58 -6.26 14.58 13.03
C ALA A 58 -5.58 13.21 13.11
N GLY A 59 -6.14 12.21 12.43
CA GLY A 59 -5.58 10.86 12.37
C GLY A 59 -4.22 10.83 11.69
N MET A 60 -4.04 11.50 10.55
CA MET A 60 -2.76 11.58 9.87
C MET A 60 -1.70 12.33 10.68
N LYS A 61 -2.07 13.41 11.35
CA LYS A 61 -1.17 14.13 12.27
C LYS A 61 -0.66 13.20 13.37
N TRP A 62 -1.57 12.45 14.00
CA TRP A 62 -1.22 11.50 15.05
C TRP A 62 -0.34 10.37 14.51
N PHE A 63 -0.72 9.74 13.40
CA PHE A 63 -0.03 8.62 12.78
C PHE A 63 1.42 8.98 12.42
N LEU A 64 1.58 10.06 11.64
CA LEU A 64 2.89 10.49 11.16
C LEU A 64 3.78 11.00 12.31
N GLY A 65 3.23 11.76 13.25
CA GLY A 65 3.96 12.27 14.41
C GLY A 65 4.41 11.15 15.34
N THR A 66 3.55 10.17 15.62
CA THR A 66 3.88 9.00 16.44
C THR A 66 4.96 8.15 15.79
N TYR A 67 4.83 7.86 14.49
CA TYR A 67 5.87 7.11 13.79
C TYR A 67 7.21 7.87 13.75
N THR A 68 7.21 9.17 13.43
CA THR A 68 8.42 10.00 13.45
C THR A 68 9.11 9.95 14.80
N SER A 69 8.35 10.10 15.89
CA SER A 69 8.92 10.03 17.25
C SER A 69 9.54 8.65 17.56
N ARG A 70 8.86 7.57 17.17
CA ARG A 70 9.35 6.19 17.34
C ARG A 70 10.61 5.93 16.52
N PHE A 71 10.63 6.37 15.27
CA PHE A 71 11.76 6.26 14.36
C PHE A 71 12.97 7.04 14.89
N ASN A 72 12.80 8.33 15.17
CA ASN A 72 13.86 9.20 15.65
C ASN A 72 14.48 8.69 16.95
N ARG A 73 13.64 8.26 17.93
CA ARG A 73 14.13 7.67 19.19
C ARG A 73 14.98 6.44 18.93
N ARG A 74 14.54 5.54 18.03
CA ARG A 74 15.26 4.32 17.73
C ARG A 74 16.57 4.59 16.99
N GLN A 75 16.54 5.50 16.02
CA GLN A 75 17.68 5.81 15.16
C GLN A 75 18.61 6.88 15.77
N LYS A 76 18.27 7.41 16.95
CA LYS A 76 18.99 8.53 17.60
C LYS A 76 19.07 9.77 16.70
N LEU A 77 17.99 10.07 16.01
CA LEU A 77 17.85 11.19 15.09
C LEU A 77 16.92 12.25 15.67
N PHE A 78 16.97 13.46 15.09
CA PHE A 78 16.14 14.60 15.43
C PHE A 78 15.55 15.22 14.14
N GLY A 79 14.48 16.02 14.30
CA GLY A 79 13.87 16.75 13.19
C GLY A 79 12.76 15.99 12.47
N HIS A 80 12.46 16.45 11.27
CA HIS A 80 11.36 15.95 10.47
C HIS A 80 11.78 14.69 9.68
N LEU A 81 10.96 13.63 9.78
CA LEU A 81 11.14 12.43 8.95
C LEU A 81 10.44 12.58 7.59
N PHE A 82 9.32 13.31 7.55
CA PHE A 82 8.51 13.46 6.36
C PHE A 82 8.57 14.88 5.80
N SER A 83 8.62 14.98 4.46
CA SER A 83 8.58 16.24 3.73
C SER A 83 7.16 16.82 3.71
N GLY A 84 6.91 17.78 4.56
CA GLY A 84 5.67 18.55 4.59
C GLY A 84 4.39 17.72 4.84
N ARG A 85 3.27 18.23 4.34
CA ARG A 85 1.96 17.58 4.49
C ARG A 85 1.82 16.37 3.55
N TYR A 86 1.06 15.34 3.99
CA TYR A 86 0.70 14.20 3.15
C TYR A 86 -0.13 14.67 1.93
N LYS A 87 0.01 13.95 0.81
CA LYS A 87 -0.85 14.14 -0.37
C LYS A 87 -2.03 13.19 -0.29
N ALA A 88 -3.24 13.73 -0.43
CA ALA A 88 -4.48 12.96 -0.46
C ALA A 88 -5.24 13.22 -1.75
N LEU A 89 -5.90 12.16 -2.25
CA LEU A 89 -6.87 12.21 -3.33
C LEU A 89 -8.13 11.51 -2.83
N ILE A 90 -9.28 12.08 -3.16
CA ILE A 90 -10.56 11.45 -2.87
C ILE A 90 -10.79 10.36 -3.93
N VAL A 91 -11.10 9.15 -3.47
CA VAL A 91 -11.42 8.00 -4.31
C VAL A 91 -12.92 7.79 -4.26
N ASP A 92 -13.59 7.80 -5.41
CA ASP A 92 -14.99 7.44 -5.50
C ASP A 92 -15.17 5.93 -5.31
N GLY A 93 -15.71 5.54 -4.17
CA GLY A 93 -15.93 4.14 -3.79
C GLY A 93 -17.34 3.62 -4.16
N ARG A 94 -18.07 4.24 -5.08
CA ARG A 94 -19.47 3.87 -5.43
C ARG A 94 -19.60 2.65 -6.36
N GLY A 95 -18.55 1.82 -6.49
CA GLY A 95 -18.64 0.56 -7.24
C GLY A 95 -18.45 0.71 -8.77
N ASN A 96 -17.82 1.79 -9.21
CA ASN A 96 -17.52 2.07 -10.62
C ASN A 96 -16.13 1.54 -11.07
N GLY A 97 -15.47 0.68 -10.27
CA GLY A 97 -14.14 0.15 -10.54
C GLY A 97 -12.99 1.09 -10.19
N TYR A 98 -13.28 2.29 -9.69
CA TYR A 98 -12.23 3.27 -9.37
C TYR A 98 -11.43 2.87 -8.12
N LEU A 99 -12.08 2.32 -7.10
CA LEU A 99 -11.41 1.78 -5.92
C LEU A 99 -10.45 0.65 -6.31
N ARG A 100 -10.89 -0.27 -7.17
CA ARG A 100 -10.04 -1.32 -7.73
C ARG A 100 -8.81 -0.74 -8.43
N THR A 101 -8.98 0.22 -9.33
CA THR A 101 -7.89 0.86 -10.05
C THR A 101 -6.84 1.44 -9.11
N VAL A 102 -7.28 2.11 -8.03
CA VAL A 102 -6.36 2.73 -7.05
C VAL A 102 -5.69 1.67 -6.18
N CYS A 103 -6.39 0.62 -5.76
CA CYS A 103 -5.81 -0.48 -5.00
C CYS A 103 -4.78 -1.26 -5.84
N ASP A 104 -5.09 -1.57 -7.11
CA ASP A 104 -4.16 -2.18 -8.05
C ASP A 104 -2.91 -1.30 -8.24
N TYR A 105 -3.10 0.02 -8.37
CA TYR A 105 -1.97 0.95 -8.43
C TYR A 105 -1.06 0.80 -7.20
N VAL A 106 -1.63 0.71 -6.00
CA VAL A 106 -0.87 0.60 -4.75
C VAL A 106 -0.20 -0.77 -4.63
N HIS A 107 -0.89 -1.86 -4.94
CA HIS A 107 -0.33 -3.21 -4.89
C HIS A 107 0.78 -3.44 -5.91
N LEU A 108 0.72 -2.81 -7.07
CA LEU A 108 1.70 -2.93 -8.15
C LEU A 108 2.92 -1.99 -8.01
N ASN A 109 2.99 -1.16 -6.98
CA ASN A 109 4.14 -0.28 -6.76
C ASN A 109 5.49 -1.04 -6.71
N PRO A 110 5.62 -2.21 -6.06
CA PRO A 110 6.89 -2.95 -6.05
C PRO A 110 7.33 -3.39 -7.44
N VAL A 111 6.40 -3.81 -8.30
CA VAL A 111 6.69 -4.17 -9.70
C VAL A 111 7.14 -2.94 -10.50
N ARG A 112 6.46 -1.82 -10.34
CA ARG A 112 6.79 -0.55 -11.04
C ARG A 112 8.12 0.04 -10.60
N ALA A 113 8.54 -0.24 -9.37
CA ALA A 113 9.82 0.17 -8.82
C ALA A 113 10.94 -0.85 -9.05
N ASN A 114 10.68 -1.94 -9.80
CA ASN A 114 11.61 -3.05 -10.06
C ASN A 114 12.17 -3.69 -8.77
N LEU A 115 11.35 -3.74 -7.71
CA LEU A 115 11.69 -4.40 -6.44
C LEU A 115 11.36 -5.90 -6.45
N LEU A 116 10.69 -6.36 -7.51
CA LEU A 116 10.39 -7.76 -7.78
C LEU A 116 10.93 -8.11 -9.17
N THR A 117 11.56 -9.30 -9.29
CA THR A 117 11.92 -9.86 -10.60
C THR A 117 10.67 -10.37 -11.33
N ASP A 118 10.81 -10.70 -12.60
CA ASP A 118 9.68 -11.15 -13.42
C ASP A 118 9.12 -12.51 -12.95
N GLU A 119 9.93 -13.34 -12.30
CA GLU A 119 9.54 -14.64 -11.75
C GLU A 119 8.90 -14.50 -10.35
N GLN A 120 9.12 -13.40 -9.67
CA GLN A 120 8.62 -13.21 -8.31
C GLN A 120 7.14 -12.81 -8.30
N PRO A 121 6.26 -13.55 -7.60
CA PRO A 121 4.87 -13.18 -7.47
C PRO A 121 4.70 -11.94 -6.55
N LEU A 122 3.62 -11.17 -6.73
CA LEU A 122 3.33 -9.99 -5.90
C LEU A 122 3.32 -10.28 -4.39
N ARG A 123 2.90 -11.48 -3.99
CA ARG A 123 2.86 -11.89 -2.58
C ARG A 123 4.24 -11.97 -1.92
N SER A 124 5.33 -12.04 -2.71
CA SER A 124 6.69 -12.06 -2.15
C SER A 124 7.13 -10.70 -1.61
N TYR A 125 6.43 -9.62 -1.97
CA TYR A 125 6.70 -8.31 -1.37
C TYR A 125 5.94 -8.13 -0.06
N SER A 126 6.59 -8.42 1.04
CA SER A 126 5.99 -8.48 2.39
C SER A 126 5.45 -7.12 2.89
N TRP A 127 5.89 -6.01 2.30
CA TRP A 127 5.55 -4.65 2.73
C TRP A 127 4.36 -4.04 1.98
N SER A 128 3.59 -4.90 1.31
CA SER A 128 2.31 -4.57 0.69
C SER A 128 1.16 -5.30 1.39
N SER A 129 -0.02 -4.69 1.37
CA SER A 129 -1.26 -5.33 1.82
C SER A 129 -1.73 -6.45 0.90
N PHE A 130 -1.15 -6.62 -0.29
CA PHE A 130 -1.54 -7.66 -1.23
C PHE A 130 -1.60 -9.05 -0.58
N GLY A 131 -0.55 -9.43 0.15
CA GLY A 131 -0.50 -10.71 0.87
C GLY A 131 -1.60 -10.87 1.93
N ARG A 132 -2.14 -9.78 2.49
CA ARG A 132 -3.24 -9.84 3.47
C ARG A 132 -4.54 -10.32 2.84
N TYR A 133 -4.77 -10.02 1.57
CA TYR A 133 -5.92 -10.51 0.81
C TYR A 133 -5.91 -12.03 0.63
N LEU A 134 -4.74 -12.66 0.68
CA LEU A 134 -4.56 -14.10 0.53
C LEU A 134 -4.73 -14.87 1.85
N HIS A 135 -4.68 -14.18 2.98
CA HIS A 135 -4.86 -14.79 4.30
C HIS A 135 -6.35 -14.99 4.64
N ALA A 136 -6.63 -15.98 5.48
CA ALA A 136 -7.95 -16.14 6.07
C ALA A 136 -8.32 -14.93 6.97
N PRO A 137 -9.61 -14.58 7.14
CA PRO A 137 -10.03 -13.43 7.95
C PRO A 137 -9.45 -13.44 9.36
N THR A 138 -9.34 -14.60 10.01
CA THR A 138 -8.78 -14.75 11.36
C THR A 138 -7.28 -14.45 11.46
N LYS A 139 -6.58 -14.40 10.32
CA LYS A 139 -5.13 -14.10 10.25
C LYS A 139 -4.84 -12.68 9.75
N ARG A 140 -5.87 -11.86 9.57
CA ARG A 140 -5.73 -10.47 9.16
C ARG A 140 -5.91 -9.51 10.32
N PRO A 141 -5.20 -8.39 10.33
CA PRO A 141 -5.56 -7.28 11.21
C PRO A 141 -6.99 -6.81 10.94
N ALA A 142 -7.76 -6.52 11.99
CA ALA A 142 -9.17 -6.11 11.88
C ALA A 142 -9.37 -4.80 11.07
N TRP A 143 -8.34 -3.96 10.99
CA TRP A 143 -8.36 -2.71 10.23
C TRP A 143 -8.14 -2.90 8.71
N VAL A 144 -7.79 -4.11 8.25
CA VAL A 144 -7.69 -4.42 6.80
C VAL A 144 -9.05 -4.80 6.28
N ARG A 145 -9.59 -3.99 5.38
CA ARG A 145 -10.89 -4.20 4.74
C ARG A 145 -10.74 -4.74 3.33
N VAL A 146 -11.24 -5.93 3.07
CA VAL A 146 -11.06 -6.61 1.78
C VAL A 146 -12.36 -6.74 0.96
N ASP A 147 -13.51 -6.77 1.62
CA ASP A 147 -14.82 -7.05 1.02
C ASP A 147 -15.15 -6.13 -0.16
N ARG A 148 -14.87 -4.84 -0.05
CA ARG A 148 -15.16 -3.86 -1.11
C ARG A 148 -14.34 -4.10 -2.36
N LEU A 149 -13.03 -4.31 -2.23
CA LEU A 149 -12.17 -4.57 -3.39
C LEU A 149 -12.52 -5.92 -4.01
N LEU A 150 -12.75 -6.96 -3.21
CA LEU A 150 -13.20 -8.26 -3.71
C LEU A 150 -14.52 -8.12 -4.48
N GLY A 151 -15.48 -7.35 -3.96
CA GLY A 151 -16.75 -7.07 -4.63
C GLY A 151 -16.58 -6.39 -6.00
N GLU A 152 -15.70 -5.38 -6.11
CA GLU A 152 -15.39 -4.71 -7.39
C GLU A 152 -14.68 -5.65 -8.39
N MET A 153 -14.04 -6.72 -7.91
CA MET A 153 -13.44 -7.76 -8.75
C MET A 153 -14.42 -8.89 -9.11
N GLY A 154 -15.69 -8.78 -8.71
CA GLY A 154 -16.70 -9.82 -8.92
C GLY A 154 -16.48 -11.07 -8.05
N ILE A 155 -15.82 -10.93 -6.90
CA ILE A 155 -15.58 -12.00 -5.94
C ILE A 155 -16.56 -11.82 -4.77
N PRO A 156 -17.66 -12.58 -4.74
CA PRO A 156 -18.77 -12.31 -3.81
C PRO A 156 -18.46 -12.70 -2.36
N GLN A 157 -17.47 -13.57 -2.16
CA GLN A 157 -17.15 -14.09 -0.83
C GLN A 157 -15.64 -14.20 -0.61
N ASP A 158 -15.19 -13.86 0.60
CA ASP A 158 -13.83 -14.10 1.06
C ASP A 158 -13.63 -15.58 1.45
N SER A 159 -13.65 -16.42 0.45
CA SER A 159 -13.42 -17.87 0.54
C SER A 159 -12.01 -18.23 0.02
N VAL A 160 -11.59 -19.46 0.22
CA VAL A 160 -10.34 -19.98 -0.36
C VAL A 160 -10.34 -19.81 -1.90
N ALA A 161 -11.46 -20.10 -2.55
CA ALA A 161 -11.61 -19.93 -4.00
C ALA A 161 -11.56 -18.46 -4.40
N GLY A 162 -12.23 -17.57 -3.66
CA GLY A 162 -12.21 -16.12 -3.88
C GLY A 162 -10.79 -15.53 -3.76
N ARG A 163 -10.03 -15.92 -2.74
CA ARG A 163 -8.64 -15.49 -2.56
C ARG A 163 -7.73 -15.96 -3.69
N ARG A 164 -7.91 -17.17 -4.20
CA ARG A 164 -7.19 -17.66 -5.39
C ARG A 164 -7.59 -16.90 -6.66
N GLN A 165 -8.86 -16.51 -6.79
CA GLN A 165 -9.32 -15.69 -7.90
C GLN A 165 -8.70 -14.29 -7.85
N PHE A 166 -8.66 -13.67 -6.66
CA PHE A 166 -7.97 -12.39 -6.42
C PHE A 166 -6.51 -12.45 -6.85
N GLU A 167 -5.75 -13.44 -6.37
CA GLU A 167 -4.35 -13.61 -6.70
C GLU A 167 -4.10 -13.73 -8.20
N ARG A 168 -4.94 -14.50 -8.92
CA ARG A 168 -4.84 -14.65 -10.39
C ARG A 168 -5.16 -13.35 -11.13
N GLY A 169 -6.13 -12.58 -10.65
CA GLY A 169 -6.54 -11.32 -11.27
C GLY A 169 -5.41 -10.30 -11.24
N ASP A 170 -4.81 -10.08 -10.09
CA ASP A 170 -3.69 -9.14 -9.92
C ASP A 170 -2.39 -9.64 -10.54
N GLY A 171 -2.16 -10.97 -10.56
CA GLY A 171 -1.02 -11.56 -11.26
C GLY A 171 -1.03 -11.29 -12.76
N ARG A 172 -2.19 -11.36 -13.40
CA ARG A 172 -2.34 -10.99 -14.83
C ARG A 172 -2.08 -9.50 -15.07
N THR A 173 -2.55 -8.64 -14.18
CA THR A 173 -2.30 -7.19 -14.25
C THR A 173 -0.81 -6.88 -14.08
N ALA A 174 -0.11 -7.57 -13.19
CA ALA A 174 1.32 -7.43 -13.01
C ALA A 174 2.11 -7.84 -14.26
N SER A 175 1.79 -9.00 -14.85
CA SER A 175 2.43 -9.49 -16.08
C SER A 175 2.19 -8.57 -17.27
N ALA A 176 0.97 -8.08 -17.46
CA ALA A 176 0.64 -7.14 -18.52
C ALA A 176 1.40 -5.80 -18.40
N ARG A 177 1.57 -5.30 -17.16
CA ARG A 177 2.32 -4.06 -16.93
C ARG A 177 3.83 -4.23 -17.11
N ARG A 178 4.39 -5.39 -16.79
CA ARG A 178 5.79 -5.74 -17.07
C ARG A 178 6.04 -5.76 -18.58
N ALA A 179 5.18 -6.44 -19.34
CA ALA A 179 5.25 -6.47 -20.80
C ALA A 179 5.22 -5.08 -21.44
N GLY A 180 4.28 -4.22 -21.05
CA GLY A 180 4.19 -2.83 -21.54
C GLY A 180 5.37 -1.93 -21.11
N ALA A 181 6.05 -2.23 -20.00
CA ALA A 181 7.27 -1.51 -19.60
C ALA A 181 8.49 -1.94 -20.41
N MET A 182 8.57 -3.21 -20.81
CA MET A 182 9.63 -3.71 -21.71
C MET A 182 9.48 -3.16 -23.12
N GLU A 183 8.27 -3.07 -23.65
CA GLU A 183 7.99 -2.51 -24.98
C GLU A 183 8.43 -1.04 -25.08
N LYS A 184 8.15 -0.24 -24.04
CA LYS A 184 8.61 1.17 -23.96
C LYS A 184 10.12 1.32 -23.84
N ARG A 185 10.85 0.34 -23.33
CA ARG A 185 12.33 0.35 -23.27
C ARG A 185 12.94 -0.08 -24.59
N GLY A 186 12.28 -0.99 -25.32
CA GLY A 186 12.74 -1.50 -26.62
C GLY A 186 12.63 -0.45 -27.75
N THR A 187 11.64 0.42 -27.70
CA THR A 187 11.43 1.48 -28.72
C THR A 187 12.31 2.72 -28.51
N GLY A 188 13.02 2.84 -27.40
CA GLY A 188 13.95 3.96 -27.12
C GLY A 188 15.36 3.81 -27.70
N LEU A 189 15.67 2.75 -28.45
CA LEU A 189 17.03 2.44 -28.95
C LEU A 189 17.21 2.59 -30.47
N VAL A 190 16.27 3.22 -31.17
CA VAL A 190 16.41 3.52 -32.59
C VAL A 190 16.04 4.97 -32.83
N HIS A 191 16.98 5.88 -32.62
CA HIS A 191 17.17 7.13 -33.37
C HIS A 191 18.47 7.79 -32.92
N ARG A 192 19.51 7.47 -33.69
CA ARG A 192 20.62 8.40 -33.97
C ARG A 192 20.51 8.86 -35.40
#